data_291f4b2174c7e13b1df43501a352c241
#
_entry.id   291f4b2174c7e13b1df43501a352c241
#
_cell.length_a   1.000
_cell.length_b   1.000
_cell.length_c   1.000
_cell.angle_alpha   90.00
_cell.angle_beta   90.00
_cell.angle_gamma   90.00
#
_symmetry.space_group_name_H-M   'P 1'
#
loop_
_entity.id
_entity.type
_entity.pdbx_description
1 polymer ?
#
loop_
_entity_poly.entity_id
_entity_poly.type
_entity_poly.pdbx_seq_one_letter_code
_entity_poly.pdbx_strand_id
1 'polypeptide(L)'
;MLACPQERFAVEVTLTPAMVAAYAAAAGDTNPVHHAPTFAAPTRYRRLIASGTHTTALLLGLTASHYSQHGAMVGLAFWVRFRRPIDADETIRLEWLVVRVTPNARLKGDIVELHGRILEHNGVTALGAKGKMFVTAQL
;
A
#
# COMPACT_ATOMS: atom_id res chain seq x y z
N MET A 1 -6.22 -6.43 -23.26
CA MET A 1 -6.36 -6.81 -21.84
C MET A 1 -5.58 -5.82 -21.02
N LEU A 2 -6.21 -5.18 -20.05
CA LEU A 2 -5.59 -4.13 -19.24
C LEU A 2 -4.77 -4.70 -18.07
N ALA A 3 -5.10 -5.88 -17.60
CA ALA A 3 -4.36 -6.62 -16.59
C ALA A 3 -4.07 -8.03 -17.05
N CYS A 4 -2.91 -8.57 -16.68
CA CYS A 4 -2.50 -9.92 -17.07
C CYS A 4 -2.18 -10.76 -15.83
N PRO A 5 -2.57 -12.05 -15.81
CA PRO A 5 -2.09 -12.95 -14.77
C PRO A 5 -0.56 -12.98 -14.71
N GLN A 6 0.00 -13.02 -13.50
CA GLN A 6 1.45 -12.99 -13.24
C GLN A 6 2.13 -11.63 -13.51
N GLU A 7 1.38 -10.61 -13.89
CA GLU A 7 1.90 -9.24 -13.95
C GLU A 7 2.40 -8.81 -12.59
N ARG A 8 3.57 -8.17 -12.57
CA ARG A 8 4.17 -7.61 -11.34
C ARG A 8 4.44 -6.14 -11.55
N PHE A 9 4.19 -5.37 -10.51
CA PHE A 9 4.58 -3.96 -10.49
C PHE A 9 4.98 -3.54 -9.08
N ALA A 10 5.93 -2.63 -9.00
CA ALA A 10 6.52 -2.23 -7.75
C ALA A 10 7.06 -0.81 -7.80
N VAL A 11 7.24 -0.20 -6.63
CA VAL A 11 7.88 1.09 -6.47
C VAL A 11 8.60 1.15 -5.12
N GLU A 12 9.70 1.86 -5.05
CA GLU A 12 10.35 2.22 -3.79
C GLU A 12 9.87 3.59 -3.30
N VAL A 13 9.67 3.69 -2.00
CA VAL A 13 9.28 4.93 -1.32
C VAL A 13 10.21 5.11 -0.13
N THR A 14 10.84 6.28 -0.02
CA THR A 14 11.58 6.66 1.17
C THR A 14 10.68 7.52 2.05
N LEU A 15 10.34 7.01 3.23
CA LEU A 15 9.57 7.75 4.21
C LEU A 15 10.43 8.80 4.89
N THR A 16 9.79 9.86 5.33
CA THR A 16 10.39 10.87 6.21
C THR A 16 9.48 11.09 7.41
N PRO A 17 10.02 11.49 8.58
CA PRO A 17 9.20 11.85 9.73
C PRO A 17 8.14 12.91 9.43
N ALA A 18 8.45 13.87 8.56
CA ALA A 18 7.49 14.89 8.14
C ALA A 18 6.32 14.31 7.34
N MET A 19 6.57 13.39 6.40
CA MET A 19 5.52 12.70 5.66
C MET A 19 4.64 11.86 6.58
N VAL A 20 5.25 11.13 7.50
CA VAL A 20 4.54 10.26 8.44
C VAL A 20 3.60 11.08 9.34
N ALA A 21 4.09 12.18 9.91
CA ALA A 21 3.28 13.07 10.73
C ALA A 21 2.15 13.74 9.93
N ALA A 22 2.44 14.21 8.72
CA ALA A 22 1.45 14.86 7.86
C ALA A 22 0.31 13.91 7.47
N TYR A 23 0.63 12.67 7.10
CA TYR A 23 -0.41 11.70 6.79
C TYR A 23 -1.28 11.37 8.01
N ALA A 24 -0.64 11.09 9.15
CA ALA A 24 -1.37 10.76 10.38
C ALA A 24 -2.29 11.90 10.78
N ALA A 25 -1.83 13.16 10.72
CA ALA A 25 -2.65 14.32 10.99
C ALA A 25 -3.85 14.45 10.04
N ALA A 26 -3.61 14.27 8.74
CA ALA A 26 -4.68 14.32 7.72
C ALA A 26 -5.72 13.23 7.92
N ALA A 27 -5.30 12.05 8.38
CA ALA A 27 -6.18 10.91 8.67
C ALA A 27 -6.88 11.01 10.04
N GLY A 28 -6.57 12.03 10.84
CA GLY A 28 -7.11 12.18 12.20
C GLY A 28 -6.45 11.25 13.23
N ASP A 29 -5.28 10.70 12.92
CA ASP A 29 -4.51 9.85 13.81
C ASP A 29 -3.59 10.69 14.69
N THR A 30 -3.98 10.84 15.94
CA THR A 30 -3.24 11.64 16.94
C THR A 30 -2.30 10.80 17.80
N ASN A 31 -2.09 9.52 17.45
CA ASN A 31 -1.20 8.64 18.21
C ASN A 31 0.23 9.22 18.22
N PRO A 32 0.76 9.60 19.39
CA PRO A 32 2.03 10.31 19.48
C PRO A 32 3.24 9.54 18.96
N VAL A 33 3.14 8.22 18.78
CA VAL A 33 4.22 7.41 18.21
C VAL A 33 4.51 7.75 16.73
N HIS A 34 3.58 8.45 16.06
CA HIS A 34 3.76 8.94 14.69
C HIS A 34 4.20 10.41 14.62
N HIS A 35 4.19 11.13 15.75
CA HIS A 35 4.36 12.58 15.78
C HIS A 35 5.51 13.07 16.68
N ALA A 36 5.73 12.43 17.81
CA ALA A 36 6.59 12.95 18.88
C ALA A 36 7.81 12.02 19.10
N PRO A 37 9.03 12.41 18.65
CA PRO A 37 10.23 11.63 18.88
C PRO A 37 10.51 11.34 20.36
N THR A 38 10.24 12.30 21.24
CA THR A 38 10.43 12.14 22.69
C THR A 38 9.45 11.13 23.30
N PHE A 39 8.27 10.98 22.73
CA PHE A 39 7.33 9.93 23.11
C PHE A 39 7.79 8.57 22.59
N ALA A 40 8.25 8.50 21.35
CA ALA A 40 8.63 7.26 20.69
C ALA A 40 9.90 6.63 21.27
N ALA A 41 10.86 7.43 21.70
CA ALA A 41 12.17 6.97 22.17
C ALA A 41 12.12 5.94 23.31
N PRO A 42 11.28 6.07 24.37
CA PRO A 42 11.18 5.05 25.41
C PRO A 42 10.29 3.86 25.07
N THR A 43 9.58 3.89 23.93
CA THR A 43 8.74 2.77 23.50
C THR A 43 9.58 1.59 23.01
N ARG A 44 8.94 0.43 22.84
CA ARG A 44 9.59 -0.74 22.24
C ARG A 44 10.14 -0.48 20.83
N TYR A 45 9.60 0.52 20.14
CA TYR A 45 10.03 0.90 18.78
C TYR A 45 11.27 1.78 18.78
N ARG A 46 11.55 2.49 19.85
CA ARG A 46 12.69 3.37 20.09
C ARG A 46 12.82 4.56 19.15
N ARG A 47 11.90 4.74 18.23
CA ARG A 47 11.83 5.82 17.24
C ARG A 47 10.43 5.97 16.71
N LEU A 48 10.18 7.02 15.95
CA LEU A 48 8.92 7.20 15.25
C LEU A 48 8.69 6.06 14.25
N ILE A 49 7.45 5.59 14.19
CA ILE A 49 7.00 4.62 13.21
C ILE A 49 5.88 5.21 12.36
N ALA A 50 5.76 4.74 11.12
CA ALA A 50 4.65 5.09 10.25
C ALA A 50 3.36 4.44 10.75
N SER A 51 2.22 5.13 10.54
CA SER A 51 0.93 4.50 10.82
C SER A 51 0.64 3.39 9.81
N GLY A 52 -0.03 2.33 10.28
CA GLY A 52 -0.42 1.22 9.41
C GLY A 52 -1.35 1.67 8.28
N THR A 53 -2.22 2.63 8.54
CA THR A 53 -3.10 3.22 7.52
C THR A 53 -2.32 3.97 6.45
N HIS A 54 -1.21 4.62 6.81
CA HIS A 54 -0.35 5.32 5.86
C HIS A 54 0.33 4.34 4.89
N THR A 55 1.00 3.33 5.41
CA THR A 55 1.68 2.34 4.57
C THR A 55 0.70 1.53 3.74
N THR A 56 -0.48 1.23 4.29
CA THR A 56 -1.59 0.62 3.53
C THR A 56 -2.02 1.53 2.38
N ALA A 57 -2.22 2.83 2.63
CA ALA A 57 -2.61 3.78 1.59
C ALA A 57 -1.58 3.87 0.46
N LEU A 58 -0.29 3.85 0.79
CA LEU A 58 0.79 3.82 -0.21
C LEU A 58 0.70 2.56 -1.08
N LEU A 59 0.51 1.39 -0.46
CA LEU A 59 0.41 0.13 -1.19
C LEU A 59 -0.83 0.09 -2.09
N LEU A 60 -1.98 0.49 -1.58
CA LEU A 60 -3.22 0.53 -2.36
C LEU A 60 -3.14 1.60 -3.47
N GLY A 61 -2.57 2.75 -3.17
CA GLY A 61 -2.37 3.82 -4.14
C GLY A 61 -1.54 3.41 -5.35
N LEU A 62 -0.60 2.47 -5.17
CA LEU A 62 0.19 1.93 -6.27
C LEU A 62 -0.69 1.23 -7.32
N THR A 63 -1.75 0.53 -6.92
CA THR A 63 -2.69 -0.09 -7.87
C THR A 63 -3.38 0.96 -8.74
N ALA A 64 -3.83 2.04 -8.13
CA ALA A 64 -4.47 3.14 -8.84
C ALA A 64 -3.51 3.82 -9.82
N SER A 65 -2.30 4.15 -9.37
CA SER A 65 -1.28 4.78 -10.22
C SER A 65 -0.86 3.90 -11.39
N HIS A 66 -0.78 2.59 -11.18
CA HIS A 66 -0.39 1.64 -12.21
C HIS A 66 -1.48 1.54 -13.32
N TYR A 67 -2.73 1.31 -12.93
CA TYR A 67 -3.79 1.06 -13.91
C TYR A 67 -4.38 2.33 -14.52
N SER A 68 -4.27 3.48 -13.86
CA SER A 68 -4.74 4.75 -14.41
C SER A 68 -3.90 5.26 -15.60
N GLN A 69 -2.74 4.68 -15.85
CA GLN A 69 -1.90 5.06 -17.00
C GLN A 69 -2.55 4.68 -18.35
N HIS A 70 -3.34 3.62 -18.38
CA HIS A 70 -3.89 3.08 -19.62
C HIS A 70 -5.38 2.73 -19.54
N GLY A 71 -6.03 3.10 -18.45
CA GLY A 71 -7.43 2.80 -18.23
C GLY A 71 -7.91 3.40 -16.91
N ALA A 72 -8.84 2.73 -16.28
CA ALA A 72 -9.40 3.11 -15.00
C ALA A 72 -9.51 1.89 -14.08
N MET A 73 -9.46 2.13 -12.78
CA MET A 73 -9.65 1.08 -11.80
C MET A 73 -10.49 1.57 -10.63
N VAL A 74 -11.19 0.63 -10.00
CA VAL A 74 -11.93 0.84 -8.75
C VAL A 74 -11.59 -0.30 -7.79
N GLY A 75 -11.18 0.04 -6.58
CA GLY A 75 -10.99 -0.94 -5.52
C GLY A 75 -12.32 -1.54 -5.08
N LEU A 76 -12.38 -2.86 -4.94
CA LEU A 76 -13.57 -3.56 -4.48
C LEU A 76 -13.40 -4.09 -3.06
N ALA A 77 -12.27 -4.69 -2.76
CA ALA A 77 -11.97 -5.21 -1.44
C ALA A 77 -10.46 -5.35 -1.25
N PHE A 78 -9.99 -4.94 -0.09
CA PHE A 78 -8.59 -5.15 0.28
C PHE A 78 -8.55 -5.71 1.70
N TRP A 79 -7.65 -6.66 1.89
CA TRP A 79 -7.39 -7.27 3.17
C TRP A 79 -5.90 -7.12 3.46
N VAL A 80 -5.56 -6.58 4.64
CA VAL A 80 -4.20 -6.21 5.01
C VAL A 80 -3.83 -6.87 6.32
N ARG A 81 -2.61 -7.37 6.40
CA ARG A 81 -2.03 -7.90 7.61
C ARG A 81 -0.72 -7.20 7.92
N PHE A 82 -0.67 -6.54 9.08
CA PHE A 82 0.54 -5.92 9.60
C PHE A 82 1.40 -6.98 10.29
N ARG A 83 2.66 -7.07 9.90
CA ARG A 83 3.60 -8.05 10.43
C ARG A 83 4.69 -7.39 11.28
N ARG A 84 5.14 -6.21 10.89
CA ARG A 84 6.23 -5.48 11.54
C ARG A 84 5.97 -3.98 11.47
N PRO A 85 6.40 -3.20 12.49
CA PRO A 85 6.39 -1.75 12.39
C PRO A 85 7.36 -1.29 11.30
N ILE A 86 7.04 -0.19 10.66
CA ILE A 86 7.88 0.46 9.65
C ILE A 86 8.36 1.78 10.23
N ASP A 87 9.67 1.97 10.28
CA ASP A 87 10.27 3.21 10.79
C ASP A 87 9.92 4.41 9.91
N ALA A 88 9.78 5.59 10.52
CA ALA A 88 9.34 6.80 9.84
C ALA A 88 10.36 7.35 8.82
N ASP A 89 11.57 6.83 8.78
CA ASP A 89 12.65 7.22 7.87
C ASP A 89 13.10 6.07 6.94
N GLU A 90 12.32 5.00 6.88
CA GLU A 90 12.70 3.81 6.13
C GLU A 90 12.45 3.96 4.63
N THR A 91 13.31 3.33 3.81
CA THR A 91 13.04 3.07 2.40
C THR A 91 12.36 1.72 2.28
N ILE A 92 11.15 1.72 1.76
CA ILE A 92 10.32 0.53 1.62
C ILE A 92 10.04 0.25 0.15
N ARG A 93 9.79 -1.03 -0.16
CA ARG A 93 9.36 -1.45 -1.49
C ARG A 93 7.93 -1.93 -1.44
N LEU A 94 7.09 -1.33 -2.26
CA LEU A 94 5.70 -1.71 -2.45
C LEU A 94 5.61 -2.61 -3.66
N GLU A 95 4.98 -3.77 -3.54
CA GLU A 95 4.87 -4.74 -4.65
C GLU A 95 3.48 -5.33 -4.76
N TRP A 96 3.03 -5.56 -5.98
CA TRP A 96 1.83 -6.32 -6.30
C TRP A 96 2.13 -7.39 -7.34
N LEU A 97 1.44 -8.52 -7.20
CA LEU A 97 1.38 -9.61 -8.16
C LEU A 97 -0.09 -9.87 -8.51
N VAL A 98 -0.42 -9.81 -9.78
CA VAL A 98 -1.73 -10.21 -10.29
C VAL A 98 -1.82 -11.73 -10.28
N VAL A 99 -2.76 -12.29 -9.52
CA VAL A 99 -2.95 -13.74 -9.39
C VAL A 99 -4.09 -14.28 -10.24
N ARG A 100 -5.08 -13.44 -10.53
CA ARG A 100 -6.23 -13.85 -11.36
C ARG A 100 -6.83 -12.65 -12.07
N VAL A 101 -7.24 -12.85 -13.32
CA VAL A 101 -8.02 -11.89 -14.09
C VAL A 101 -9.27 -12.59 -14.59
N THR A 102 -10.45 -12.09 -14.22
CA THR A 102 -11.74 -12.67 -14.62
C THR A 102 -12.52 -11.62 -15.41
N PRO A 103 -12.70 -11.82 -16.72
CA PRO A 103 -13.50 -10.92 -17.54
C PRO A 103 -14.93 -10.80 -17.04
N ASN A 104 -15.46 -9.57 -17.04
CA ASN A 104 -16.83 -9.27 -16.67
C ASN A 104 -17.51 -8.50 -17.82
N ALA A 105 -18.24 -9.23 -18.67
CA ALA A 105 -18.87 -8.65 -19.87
C ALA A 105 -19.95 -7.60 -19.49
N ARG A 106 -20.66 -7.81 -18.39
CA ARG A 106 -21.71 -6.89 -17.93
C ARG A 106 -21.12 -5.54 -17.56
N LEU A 107 -19.98 -5.52 -16.90
CA LEU A 107 -19.30 -4.30 -16.46
C LEU A 107 -18.31 -3.77 -17.52
N LYS A 108 -18.10 -4.49 -18.61
CA LYS A 108 -17.15 -4.15 -19.67
C LYS A 108 -15.73 -3.93 -19.15
N GLY A 109 -15.26 -4.86 -18.33
CA GLY A 109 -13.92 -4.82 -17.76
C GLY A 109 -13.57 -6.12 -17.09
N ASP A 110 -12.52 -6.10 -16.28
CA ASP A 110 -11.97 -7.29 -15.64
C ASP A 110 -12.04 -7.14 -14.10
N ILE A 111 -12.37 -8.25 -13.44
CA ILE A 111 -12.14 -8.38 -12.00
C ILE A 111 -10.74 -8.92 -11.81
N VAL A 112 -9.90 -8.17 -11.11
CA VAL A 112 -8.48 -8.49 -10.89
C VAL A 112 -8.24 -8.80 -9.43
N GLU A 113 -7.66 -9.95 -9.16
CA GLU A 113 -7.25 -10.35 -7.82
C GLU A 113 -5.72 -10.29 -7.73
N LEU A 114 -5.22 -9.69 -6.65
CA LEU A 114 -3.80 -9.43 -6.47
C LEU A 114 -3.33 -9.85 -5.07
N HIS A 115 -2.05 -10.20 -5.00
CA HIS A 115 -1.31 -10.29 -3.73
C HIS A 115 -0.29 -9.16 -3.67
N GLY A 116 -0.25 -8.46 -2.54
CA GLY A 116 0.66 -7.35 -2.32
C GLY A 116 1.51 -7.54 -1.08
N ARG A 117 2.61 -6.82 -1.02
CA ARG A 117 3.47 -6.76 0.16
C ARG A 117 4.27 -5.47 0.22
N ILE A 118 4.64 -5.12 1.42
CA ILE A 118 5.64 -4.08 1.68
C ILE A 118 6.88 -4.76 2.25
N LEU A 119 8.01 -4.52 1.63
CA LEU A 119 9.31 -5.00 2.08
C LEU A 119 10.09 -3.87 2.73
N GLU A 120 10.71 -4.15 3.87
CA GLU A 120 11.76 -3.32 4.43
C GLU A 120 13.01 -3.35 3.52
N HIS A 121 13.93 -2.41 3.70
CA HIS A 121 15.15 -2.36 2.89
C HIS A 121 16.00 -3.63 2.97
N ASN A 122 15.88 -4.40 4.06
CA ASN A 122 16.54 -5.70 4.24
C ASN A 122 15.80 -6.88 3.58
N GLY A 123 14.70 -6.62 2.86
CA GLY A 123 13.91 -7.63 2.17
C GLY A 123 12.89 -8.38 3.03
N VAL A 124 12.77 -8.04 4.31
CA VAL A 124 11.77 -8.65 5.20
C VAL A 124 10.39 -8.05 4.95
N THR A 125 9.36 -8.88 4.88
CA THR A 125 7.98 -8.43 4.70
C THR A 125 7.43 -7.80 5.97
N ALA A 126 7.10 -6.52 5.90
CA ALA A 126 6.48 -5.77 6.99
C ALA A 126 4.94 -5.79 6.94
N LEU A 127 4.37 -5.90 5.74
CA LEU A 127 2.93 -5.90 5.50
C LEU A 127 2.62 -6.84 4.34
N GLY A 128 1.58 -7.65 4.48
CA GLY A 128 1.01 -8.48 3.42
C GLY A 128 -0.41 -8.05 3.11
N ALA A 129 -0.82 -8.17 1.85
CA ALA A 129 -2.15 -7.78 1.41
C ALA A 129 -2.71 -8.71 0.34
N LYS A 130 -4.03 -8.76 0.29
CA LYS A 130 -4.79 -9.30 -0.85
C LYS A 130 -5.72 -8.21 -1.34
N GLY A 131 -5.87 -8.11 -2.64
CA GLY A 131 -6.73 -7.13 -3.26
C GLY A 131 -7.65 -7.73 -4.28
N LYS A 132 -8.80 -7.10 -4.43
CA LYS A 132 -9.76 -7.34 -5.51
C LYS A 132 -10.20 -6.00 -6.03
N MET A 133 -10.09 -5.82 -7.33
CA MET A 133 -10.43 -4.55 -7.97
C MET A 133 -11.07 -4.79 -9.33
N PHE A 134 -11.73 -3.76 -9.83
CA PHE A 134 -12.26 -3.71 -11.17
C PHE A 134 -11.37 -2.83 -12.04
N VAL A 135 -10.99 -3.33 -13.20
CA VAL A 135 -10.17 -2.61 -14.18
C VAL A 135 -10.92 -2.55 -15.49
N THR A 136 -10.99 -1.37 -16.08
CA THR A 136 -11.69 -1.13 -17.33
C THR A 136 -10.94 -0.11 -18.17
N ALA A 137 -11.23 -0.05 -19.47
CA ALA A 137 -10.67 0.98 -20.35
C ALA A 137 -11.21 2.36 -19.99
N GLN A 138 -12.46 2.44 -19.54
CA GLN A 138 -13.15 3.70 -19.21
C GLN A 138 -14.24 3.45 -18.16
N LEU A 139 -14.36 4.34 -17.18
CA LEU A 139 -15.43 4.38 -16.19
C LEU A 139 -16.67 5.07 -16.76
#